data_b468255fc7eb1e080c1400f8de380d78
#
_entry.id   b468255fc7eb1e080c1400f8de380d78
#
_cell.length_a   1.000
_cell.length_b   1.000
_cell.length_c   1.000
_cell.angle_alpha   90.00
_cell.angle_beta   90.00
_cell.angle_gamma   90.00
#
_symmetry.space_group_name_H-M   'P 1'
#
loop_
_entity.id
_entity.type
_entity.pdbx_description
1 polymer ?
#
loop_
_entity_poly.entity_id
_entity_poly.type
_entity_poly.pdbx_seq_one_letter_code
_entity_poly.pdbx_strand_id
1 'polypeptide(L)'
;TSASHLTASDEKFVTGESTVVELSGTYKRYHAPMARTVNLGKPEQKKIDAMNATNEALEAGIKASKPGNTANDVAEKFWAILDKYKIKKESRTGYSIGIGYPPDWGEHTLNISKGDMTILKPNVCYHMIAVMQFGDWGVEASESIRITEEGNELLCNFSRDLHVK
;
A
#
# COMPACT_ATOMS: atom_id res chain seq x y z
N THR A 1 -7.39 -7.71 -10.87
CA THR A 1 -8.25 -6.67 -10.27
C THR A 1 -7.93 -5.31 -10.88
N SER A 2 -8.91 -4.67 -11.51
CA SER A 2 -8.75 -3.36 -12.17
C SER A 2 -9.21 -2.19 -11.30
N ALA A 3 -9.93 -2.46 -10.24
CA ALA A 3 -10.41 -1.47 -9.27
C ALA A 3 -10.41 -2.05 -7.86
N SER A 4 -10.28 -1.17 -6.87
CA SER A 4 -10.38 -1.54 -5.46
C SER A 4 -11.79 -1.35 -4.94
N HIS A 5 -12.10 -2.01 -3.84
CA HIS A 5 -13.37 -1.87 -3.09
C HIS A 5 -14.62 -2.21 -3.90
N LEU A 6 -14.52 -3.23 -4.75
CA LEU A 6 -15.67 -3.76 -5.49
C LEU A 6 -16.52 -4.65 -4.59
N THR A 7 -17.81 -4.77 -4.96
CA THR A 7 -18.71 -5.72 -4.35
C THR A 7 -18.26 -7.15 -4.65
N ALA A 8 -18.40 -8.05 -3.67
CA ALA A 8 -18.14 -9.47 -3.86
C ALA A 8 -19.02 -10.04 -4.98
N SER A 9 -18.46 -10.95 -5.76
CA SER A 9 -19.17 -11.68 -6.84
C SER A 9 -18.91 -13.17 -6.73
N ASP A 10 -19.73 -13.97 -7.42
CA ASP A 10 -19.55 -15.42 -7.54
C ASP A 10 -18.64 -15.81 -8.71
N GLU A 11 -17.97 -14.85 -9.33
CA GLU A 11 -17.04 -15.10 -10.43
C GLU A 11 -15.84 -15.90 -9.97
N LYS A 12 -15.47 -16.89 -10.78
CA LYS A 12 -14.29 -17.72 -10.48
C LYS A 12 -13.01 -16.97 -10.84
N PHE A 13 -11.96 -17.25 -10.08
CA PHE A 13 -10.62 -16.79 -10.44
C PHE A 13 -10.18 -17.39 -11.78
N VAL A 14 -9.58 -16.57 -12.63
CA VAL A 14 -9.15 -16.95 -13.97
C VAL A 14 -7.63 -17.07 -14.03
N THR A 15 -7.14 -18.15 -14.65
CA THR A 15 -5.70 -18.34 -14.86
C THR A 15 -5.12 -17.20 -15.70
N GLY A 16 -3.99 -16.68 -15.26
CA GLY A 16 -3.30 -15.52 -15.87
C GLY A 16 -3.71 -14.18 -15.23
N GLU A 17 -4.79 -14.13 -14.47
CA GLU A 17 -5.24 -12.90 -13.81
C GLU A 17 -4.60 -12.69 -12.46
N SER A 18 -4.44 -11.41 -12.12
CA SER A 18 -3.98 -10.97 -10.81
C SER A 18 -5.16 -10.59 -9.93
N THR A 19 -5.14 -11.04 -8.69
CA THR A 19 -6.11 -10.69 -7.65
C THR A 19 -5.40 -10.00 -6.50
N VAL A 20 -5.89 -8.83 -6.12
CA VAL A 20 -5.46 -8.17 -4.89
C VAL A 20 -6.24 -8.76 -3.72
N VAL A 21 -5.51 -9.15 -2.69
CA VAL A 21 -6.07 -9.58 -1.41
C VAL A 21 -5.68 -8.53 -0.39
N GLU A 22 -6.67 -7.82 0.14
CA GLU A 22 -6.49 -6.84 1.21
C GLU A 22 -7.26 -7.32 2.45
N LEU A 23 -6.57 -7.32 3.58
CA LEU A 23 -7.13 -7.74 4.86
C LEU A 23 -6.50 -6.96 6.00
N SER A 24 -7.16 -6.91 7.15
CA SER A 24 -6.63 -6.26 8.34
C SER A 24 -6.63 -7.20 9.54
N GLY A 25 -5.47 -7.36 10.15
CA GLY A 25 -5.37 -7.90 11.49
C GLY A 25 -5.99 -6.91 12.48
N THR A 26 -6.82 -7.41 13.42
CA THR A 26 -7.50 -6.53 14.38
C THR A 26 -7.34 -7.05 15.79
N TYR A 27 -6.85 -6.19 16.70
CA TYR A 27 -6.80 -6.47 18.12
C TYR A 27 -7.34 -5.29 18.92
N LYS A 28 -8.34 -5.52 19.76
CA LYS A 28 -9.03 -4.49 20.56
C LYS A 28 -9.43 -3.25 19.72
N ARG A 29 -9.87 -3.48 18.50
CA ARG A 29 -10.24 -2.48 17.47
C ARG A 29 -9.08 -1.70 16.86
N TYR A 30 -7.84 -1.97 17.22
CA TYR A 30 -6.69 -1.49 16.48
C TYR A 30 -6.48 -2.34 15.23
N HIS A 31 -6.32 -1.68 14.09
CA HIS A 31 -6.22 -2.30 12.78
C HIS A 31 -4.81 -2.19 12.22
N ALA A 32 -4.36 -3.27 11.57
CA ALA A 32 -3.11 -3.32 10.82
C ALA A 32 -3.39 -3.92 9.42
N PRO A 33 -3.88 -3.11 8.48
CA PRO A 33 -4.18 -3.57 7.13
C PRO A 33 -2.94 -3.91 6.33
N MET A 34 -3.10 -4.84 5.40
CA MET A 34 -2.08 -5.29 4.46
C MET A 34 -2.74 -5.73 3.15
N ALA A 35 -2.16 -5.33 2.02
CA ALA A 35 -2.54 -5.83 0.70
C ALA A 35 -1.39 -6.56 0.01
N ARG A 36 -1.72 -7.63 -0.71
CA ARG A 36 -0.80 -8.41 -1.55
C ARG A 36 -1.48 -8.80 -2.85
N THR A 37 -0.68 -8.98 -3.89
CA THR A 37 -1.17 -9.46 -5.19
C THR A 37 -0.83 -10.91 -5.39
N VAL A 38 -1.84 -11.69 -5.76
CA VAL A 38 -1.71 -13.09 -6.15
C VAL A 38 -2.03 -13.21 -7.64
N ASN A 39 -1.19 -13.91 -8.41
CA ASN A 39 -1.45 -14.25 -9.80
C ASN A 39 -1.74 -15.74 -9.91
N LEU A 40 -2.86 -16.09 -10.50
CA LEU A 40 -3.18 -17.49 -10.75
C LEU A 40 -2.49 -17.96 -12.03
N GLY A 41 -1.59 -18.94 -11.90
CA GLY A 41 -0.72 -19.40 -12.99
C GLY A 41 0.40 -18.42 -13.32
N LYS A 42 1.15 -18.69 -14.40
CA LYS A 42 2.34 -17.90 -14.78
C LYS A 42 1.96 -16.45 -15.12
N PRO A 43 2.51 -15.45 -14.42
CA PRO A 43 2.22 -14.05 -14.70
C PRO A 43 2.91 -13.60 -16.00
N GLU A 44 2.28 -12.65 -16.69
CA GLU A 44 2.92 -11.91 -17.77
C GLU A 44 4.03 -11.02 -17.23
N GLN A 45 5.09 -10.80 -18.04
CA GLN A 45 6.24 -9.99 -17.64
C GLN A 45 5.83 -8.58 -17.18
N LYS A 46 4.85 -7.96 -17.85
CA LYS A 46 4.34 -6.62 -17.46
C LYS A 46 3.84 -6.55 -16.02
N LYS A 47 3.26 -7.65 -15.49
CA LYS A 47 2.77 -7.72 -14.11
C LYS A 47 3.93 -7.84 -13.11
N ILE A 48 4.95 -8.61 -13.47
CA ILE A 48 6.19 -8.71 -12.69
C ILE A 48 6.86 -7.34 -12.61
N ASP A 49 7.01 -6.66 -13.76
CA ASP A 49 7.65 -5.34 -13.84
C ASP A 49 6.87 -4.29 -13.05
N ALA A 50 5.54 -4.29 -13.15
CA ALA A 50 4.69 -3.41 -12.37
C ALA A 50 4.82 -3.69 -10.86
N MET A 51 4.87 -4.96 -10.45
CA MET A 51 5.05 -5.31 -9.04
C MET A 51 6.40 -4.89 -8.50
N ASN A 52 7.47 -5.03 -9.29
CA ASN A 52 8.80 -4.55 -8.94
C ASN A 52 8.83 -3.03 -8.74
N ALA A 53 8.21 -2.27 -9.66
CA ALA A 53 8.09 -0.82 -9.53
C ALA A 53 7.26 -0.41 -8.31
N THR A 54 6.17 -1.14 -8.03
CA THR A 54 5.33 -0.97 -6.85
C THR A 54 6.14 -1.15 -5.56
N ASN A 55 6.93 -2.22 -5.49
CA ASN A 55 7.76 -2.52 -4.33
C ASN A 55 8.90 -1.50 -4.15
N GLU A 56 9.53 -1.05 -5.24
CA GLU A 56 10.57 -0.01 -5.17
C GLU A 56 9.98 1.31 -4.65
N ALA A 57 8.79 1.71 -5.11
CA ALA A 57 8.11 2.91 -4.64
C ALA A 57 7.73 2.81 -3.15
N LEU A 58 7.16 1.67 -2.75
CA LEU A 58 6.80 1.39 -1.36
C LEU A 58 8.04 1.45 -0.45
N GLU A 59 9.13 0.83 -0.86
CA GLU A 59 10.39 0.84 -0.12
C GLU A 59 10.99 2.25 0.03
N ALA A 60 10.90 3.08 -1.02
CA ALA A 60 11.34 4.48 -0.95
C ALA A 60 10.51 5.28 0.06
N GLY A 61 9.20 5.08 0.08
CA GLY A 61 8.30 5.67 1.08
C GLY A 61 8.60 5.18 2.49
N ILE A 62 8.79 3.88 2.70
CA ILE A 62 9.18 3.29 4.00
C ILE A 62 10.47 3.91 4.51
N LYS A 63 11.51 4.04 3.69
CA LYS A 63 12.78 4.67 4.08
C LYS A 63 12.63 6.14 4.48
N ALA A 64 11.68 6.84 3.88
CA ALA A 64 11.36 8.23 4.23
C ALA A 64 10.46 8.36 5.47
N SER A 65 9.85 7.30 5.93
CA SER A 65 8.95 7.24 7.08
C SER A 65 9.73 7.30 8.39
N LYS A 66 10.14 8.50 8.78
CA LYS A 66 10.97 8.76 9.96
C LYS A 66 10.38 9.89 10.80
N PRO A 67 10.64 9.90 12.13
CA PRO A 67 10.21 11.00 12.97
C PRO A 67 10.82 12.33 12.48
N GLY A 68 10.01 13.38 12.44
CA GLY A 68 10.40 14.70 11.96
C GLY A 68 10.20 14.96 10.47
N ASN A 69 10.15 13.93 9.64
CA ASN A 69 9.70 14.08 8.25
C ASN A 69 8.20 14.38 8.20
N THR A 70 7.76 14.96 7.09
CA THR A 70 6.34 15.22 6.83
C THR A 70 5.73 14.09 5.99
N ALA A 71 4.41 14.01 5.96
CA ALA A 71 3.68 13.14 5.05
C ALA A 71 4.01 13.45 3.58
N ASN A 72 4.22 14.74 3.26
CA ASN A 72 4.69 15.16 1.93
C ASN A 72 6.07 14.57 1.59
N ASP A 73 7.04 14.57 2.53
CA ASP A 73 8.37 14.02 2.26
C ASP A 73 8.29 12.54 1.88
N VAL A 74 7.47 11.77 2.58
CA VAL A 74 7.21 10.35 2.26
C VAL A 74 6.57 10.22 0.88
N ALA A 75 5.54 11.02 0.62
CA ALA A 75 4.84 11.03 -0.65
C ALA A 75 5.77 11.35 -1.82
N GLU A 76 6.61 12.38 -1.70
CA GLU A 76 7.55 12.77 -2.76
C GLU A 76 8.54 11.65 -3.10
N LYS A 77 9.08 10.94 -2.09
CA LYS A 77 9.99 9.81 -2.32
C LYS A 77 9.30 8.65 -3.03
N PHE A 78 8.05 8.37 -2.66
CA PHE A 78 7.24 7.35 -3.32
C PHE A 78 6.97 7.72 -4.79
N TRP A 79 6.46 8.93 -5.06
CA TRP A 79 6.14 9.37 -6.42
C TRP A 79 7.37 9.52 -7.31
N ALA A 80 8.53 9.90 -6.79
CA ALA A 80 9.76 9.97 -7.58
C ALA A 80 10.14 8.63 -8.22
N ILE A 81 9.84 7.51 -7.55
CA ILE A 81 10.02 6.18 -8.13
C ILE A 81 8.99 5.91 -9.22
N LEU A 82 7.72 6.25 -9.00
CA LEU A 82 6.68 6.07 -10.02
C LEU A 82 6.98 6.89 -11.29
N ASP A 83 7.47 8.11 -11.13
CA ASP A 83 7.87 8.98 -12.25
C ASP A 83 9.01 8.35 -13.07
N LYS A 84 9.99 7.71 -12.40
CA LYS A 84 11.06 6.92 -13.06
C LYS A 84 10.49 5.82 -13.98
N TYR A 85 9.43 5.16 -13.52
CA TYR A 85 8.74 4.10 -14.27
C TYR A 85 7.62 4.62 -15.17
N LYS A 86 7.37 5.94 -15.22
CA LYS A 86 6.26 6.58 -15.95
C LYS A 86 4.88 6.03 -15.56
N ILE A 87 4.73 5.62 -14.32
CA ILE A 87 3.48 5.13 -13.75
C ILE A 87 2.73 6.30 -13.14
N LYS A 88 1.48 6.48 -13.57
CA LYS A 88 0.59 7.50 -12.99
C LYS A 88 -0.19 6.90 -11.82
N LYS A 89 -0.23 7.63 -10.71
CA LYS A 89 -1.07 7.34 -9.55
C LYS A 89 -1.61 8.68 -9.05
N GLU A 90 -2.91 8.84 -9.06
CA GLU A 90 -3.57 10.10 -8.67
C GLU A 90 -4.01 10.11 -7.20
N SER A 91 -4.31 8.94 -6.64
CA SER A 91 -4.74 8.82 -5.25
C SER A 91 -3.57 8.94 -4.26
N ARG A 92 -3.88 9.36 -3.03
CA ARG A 92 -2.92 9.30 -1.90
C ARG A 92 -2.24 7.94 -1.82
N THR A 93 -1.04 7.89 -1.23
CA THR A 93 -0.31 6.64 -1.05
C THR A 93 -0.34 6.13 0.39
N GLY A 94 -1.16 6.71 1.24
CA GLY A 94 -1.35 6.20 2.60
C GLY A 94 -2.32 7.06 3.41
N TYR A 95 -2.71 6.55 4.56
CA TYR A 95 -3.61 7.20 5.52
C TYR A 95 -3.40 6.63 6.91
N SER A 96 -3.70 7.45 7.94
CA SER A 96 -3.62 7.04 9.34
C SER A 96 -4.54 5.86 9.64
N ILE A 97 -4.03 4.94 10.46
CA ILE A 97 -4.76 3.78 10.99
C ILE A 97 -4.68 3.76 12.51
N GLY A 98 -5.63 3.08 13.13
CA GLY A 98 -5.66 2.93 14.57
C GLY A 98 -6.93 2.24 15.01
N ILE A 99 -7.69 2.86 15.92
CA ILE A 99 -8.96 2.32 16.39
C ILE A 99 -10.02 2.58 15.34
N GLY A 100 -10.68 1.54 14.87
CA GLY A 100 -11.74 1.64 13.89
C GLY A 100 -12.89 0.65 14.12
N TYR A 101 -13.91 0.78 13.29
CA TYR A 101 -15.03 -0.16 13.18
C TYR A 101 -15.25 -0.52 11.72
N PRO A 102 -15.52 -1.79 11.40
CA PRO A 102 -15.88 -2.16 10.03
C PRO A 102 -17.04 -1.29 9.49
N PRO A 103 -17.01 -0.94 8.22
CA PRO A 103 -16.07 -1.37 7.17
C PRO A 103 -14.80 -0.51 7.04
N ASP A 104 -14.57 0.48 7.89
CA ASP A 104 -13.43 1.40 7.80
C ASP A 104 -12.43 1.12 8.93
N TRP A 105 -11.14 1.20 8.63
CA TRP A 105 -10.03 1.13 9.57
C TRP A 105 -9.16 2.39 9.57
N GLY A 106 -9.51 3.40 8.77
CA GLY A 106 -8.82 4.68 8.71
C GLY A 106 -9.23 5.62 9.84
N GLU A 107 -8.29 6.39 10.38
CA GLU A 107 -8.57 7.41 11.40
C GLU A 107 -8.83 8.80 10.80
N HIS A 108 -8.57 9.00 9.50
CA HIS A 108 -8.76 10.27 8.78
C HIS A 108 -8.00 11.48 9.37
N THR A 109 -6.90 11.25 10.09
CA THR A 109 -6.10 12.30 10.75
C THR A 109 -4.83 12.67 9.97
N LEU A 110 -4.42 11.84 8.99
CA LEU A 110 -3.21 11.98 8.20
C LEU A 110 -3.42 11.38 6.80
N ASN A 111 -2.91 12.05 5.77
CA ASN A 111 -2.81 11.47 4.44
C ASN A 111 -1.35 11.51 3.96
N ILE A 112 -0.83 10.38 3.51
CA ILE A 112 0.46 10.35 2.82
C ILE A 112 0.21 10.79 1.37
N SER A 113 0.30 12.09 1.16
CA SER A 113 0.05 12.74 -0.13
C SER A 113 0.91 13.97 -0.31
N LYS A 114 1.15 14.36 -1.57
CA LYS A 114 1.87 15.61 -1.86
C LYS A 114 1.10 16.80 -1.27
N GLY A 115 1.81 17.67 -0.59
CA GLY A 115 1.26 18.86 0.06
C GLY A 115 0.75 18.66 1.50
N ASP A 116 0.67 17.44 2.01
CA ASP A 116 0.34 17.21 3.42
C ASP A 116 1.60 17.41 4.29
N MET A 117 1.65 18.51 5.01
CA MET A 117 2.80 18.92 5.83
C MET A 117 2.72 18.39 7.28
N THR A 118 1.83 17.45 7.54
CA THR A 118 1.73 16.80 8.86
C THR A 118 3.04 16.12 9.22
N ILE A 119 3.61 16.49 10.36
CA ILE A 119 4.88 15.94 10.85
C ILE A 119 4.63 14.54 11.42
N LEU A 120 5.43 13.58 10.97
CA LEU A 120 5.43 12.22 11.52
C LEU A 120 6.10 12.24 12.89
N LYS A 121 5.34 11.86 13.90
CA LYS A 121 5.80 11.74 15.29
C LYS A 121 5.90 10.28 15.70
N PRO A 122 6.73 9.92 16.68
CA PRO A 122 6.72 8.59 17.26
C PRO A 122 5.30 8.14 17.67
N ASN A 123 5.01 6.86 17.40
CA ASN A 123 3.71 6.20 17.58
C ASN A 123 2.59 6.61 16.59
N VAL A 124 2.86 7.49 15.65
CA VAL A 124 1.94 7.64 14.50
C VAL A 124 1.95 6.32 13.71
N CYS A 125 0.76 5.78 13.44
CA CYS A 125 0.56 4.61 12.62
C CYS A 125 -0.20 4.97 11.35
N TYR A 126 0.19 4.39 10.22
CA TYR A 126 -0.51 4.59 8.97
C TYR A 126 -0.34 3.39 8.03
N HIS A 127 -1.29 3.21 7.15
CA HIS A 127 -1.27 2.25 6.08
C HIS A 127 -0.73 2.91 4.81
N MET A 128 0.42 2.44 4.34
CA MET A 128 0.99 2.89 3.07
C MET A 128 0.57 1.94 1.97
N ILE A 129 -0.10 2.47 0.94
CA ILE A 129 -0.69 1.71 -0.15
C ILE A 129 -0.05 2.04 -1.49
N ALA A 130 0.48 1.03 -2.13
CA ALA A 130 1.05 1.11 -3.47
C ALA A 130 0.16 0.32 -4.44
N VAL A 131 -1.04 0.85 -4.71
CA VAL A 131 -1.96 0.31 -5.71
C VAL A 131 -1.67 0.94 -7.06
N MET A 132 -1.41 0.11 -8.07
CA MET A 132 -1.18 0.51 -9.46
C MET A 132 -2.24 -0.11 -10.34
N GLN A 133 -2.94 0.72 -11.10
CA GLN A 133 -4.03 0.31 -11.99
C GLN A 133 -3.66 0.59 -13.44
N PHE A 134 -3.87 -0.39 -14.31
CA PHE A 134 -3.49 -0.37 -15.74
C PHE A 134 -4.67 -0.85 -16.61
N GLY A 135 -5.66 0.01 -16.77
CA GLY A 135 -6.87 -0.36 -17.52
C GLY A 135 -7.67 -1.46 -16.82
N ASP A 136 -7.61 -2.67 -17.32
CA ASP A 136 -8.38 -3.83 -16.85
C ASP A 136 -7.63 -4.71 -15.83
N TRP A 137 -6.42 -4.37 -15.46
CA TRP A 137 -5.62 -5.11 -14.47
C TRP A 137 -4.91 -4.16 -13.50
N GLY A 138 -4.39 -4.72 -12.43
CA GLY A 138 -3.61 -3.97 -11.45
C GLY A 138 -2.78 -4.87 -10.55
N VAL A 139 -1.90 -4.23 -9.81
CA VAL A 139 -1.11 -4.85 -8.73
C VAL A 139 -1.13 -3.94 -7.52
N GLU A 140 -1.00 -4.53 -6.34
CA GLU A 140 -0.92 -3.80 -5.09
C GLU A 140 -0.03 -4.53 -4.09
N ALA A 141 0.78 -3.76 -3.39
CA ALA A 141 1.35 -4.13 -2.12
C ALA A 141 1.16 -2.97 -1.14
N SER A 142 0.99 -3.29 0.13
CA SER A 142 0.85 -2.27 1.16
C SER A 142 1.47 -2.71 2.47
N GLU A 143 1.76 -1.74 3.33
CA GLU A 143 2.32 -1.98 4.66
C GLU A 143 1.66 -1.08 5.71
N SER A 144 1.36 -1.67 6.86
CA SER A 144 1.07 -0.91 8.07
C SER A 144 2.38 -0.55 8.76
N ILE A 145 2.59 0.75 9.02
CA ILE A 145 3.84 1.31 9.51
C ILE A 145 3.57 2.04 10.83
N ARG A 146 4.41 1.80 11.83
CA ARG A 146 4.49 2.63 13.03
C ARG A 146 5.79 3.45 13.00
N ILE A 147 5.71 4.74 13.21
CA ILE A 147 6.89 5.59 13.41
C ILE A 147 7.45 5.33 14.81
N THR A 148 8.74 5.08 14.88
CA THR A 148 9.48 4.89 16.14
C THR A 148 10.28 6.17 16.51
N GLU A 149 11.01 6.17 17.61
CA GLU A 149 11.87 7.31 17.99
C GLU A 149 13.01 7.53 16.98
N GLU A 150 13.49 6.46 16.32
CA GLU A 150 14.68 6.51 15.45
C GLU A 150 14.36 6.24 13.96
N GLY A 151 13.15 5.83 13.65
CA GLY A 151 12.76 5.45 12.27
C GLY A 151 11.36 4.94 12.17
N ASN A 152 11.19 3.71 11.71
CA ASN A 152 9.89 3.06 11.62
C ASN A 152 10.00 1.54 11.84
N GLU A 153 8.87 0.91 12.10
CA GLU A 153 8.70 -0.54 12.05
C GLU A 153 7.50 -0.92 11.18
N LEU A 154 7.62 -2.04 10.50
CA LEU A 154 6.51 -2.64 9.78
C LEU A 154 5.73 -3.56 10.71
N LEU A 155 4.40 -3.43 10.70
CA LEU A 155 3.51 -4.26 11.53
C LEU A 155 3.15 -5.59 10.84
N CYS A 156 3.58 -5.77 9.60
CA CYS A 156 3.39 -6.99 8.82
C CYS A 156 4.75 -7.63 8.50
N ASN A 157 4.81 -8.95 8.60
CA ASN A 157 5.98 -9.76 8.22
C ASN A 157 5.60 -10.78 7.15
N PHE A 158 5.23 -10.30 5.96
CA PHE A 158 4.87 -11.14 4.82
C PHE A 158 5.47 -10.57 3.54
N SER A 159 6.00 -11.44 2.64
CA SER A 159 6.63 -10.99 1.39
C SER A 159 5.69 -10.11 0.55
N ARG A 160 6.28 -9.09 -0.08
CA ARG A 160 5.60 -8.18 -1.02
C ARG A 160 5.75 -8.60 -2.47
N ASP A 161 6.37 -9.75 -2.73
CA ASP A 161 6.52 -10.26 -4.08
C ASP A 161 5.16 -10.58 -4.72
N LEU A 162 5.12 -10.64 -6.05
CA LEU A 162 3.96 -11.17 -6.75
C LEU A 162 3.85 -12.66 -6.44
N HIS A 163 2.83 -13.03 -5.65
CA HIS A 163 2.60 -14.42 -5.29
C HIS A 163 1.99 -15.17 -6.48
N VAL A 164 2.61 -16.30 -6.85
CA VAL A 164 2.15 -17.15 -7.95
C VAL A 164 1.54 -18.43 -7.37
N LYS A 165 0.32 -18.75 -7.80
CA LYS A 165 -0.43 -19.92 -7.33
C LYS A 165 -0.76 -20.85 -8.49
#